data_1ba1ea88fd3e23f731f348d9f5c0afcb
#
_entry.id   1ba1ea88fd3e23f731f348d9f5c0afcb
#
_cell.length_a   1.000
_cell.length_b   1.000
_cell.length_c   1.000
_cell.angle_alpha   90.00
_cell.angle_beta   90.00
_cell.angle_gamma   90.00
#
_symmetry.space_group_name_H-M   'P 1'
#
loop_
_entity.id
_entity.type
_entity.pdbx_description
1 polymer ?
#
loop_
_entity_poly.entity_id
_entity_poly.type
_entity_poly.pdbx_seq_one_letter_code
_entity_poly.pdbx_strand_id
1 'polypeptide(L)'
;RSIRRLMHGADYDFTLNDPSLISNQLDSLFGVLGMVGTVIGGFSILVGGFGIANIMFVSVRERTNEIGIQKALGAKNFIVLVQFLTESIVLCLVGGAAGLLLVYFGAFAAAKIFEFDIFLSTTNIVVGLGLSAVIGLVSGFIPAWMASRLNPVEAIRIQV
;
A
#
# COMPACT_ATOMS: atom_id res chain seq x y z
N ARG A 1 -2.02 -46.75 43.01
CA ARG A 1 -0.74 -46.77 42.24
C ARG A 1 -0.70 -48.10 41.47
N SER A 2 -1.34 -48.25 40.29
CA SER A 2 -1.22 -49.41 39.45
C SER A 2 -0.34 -49.09 38.26
N ILE A 3 0.89 -49.57 38.33
CA ILE A 3 1.84 -49.54 37.23
C ILE A 3 1.36 -50.63 36.26
N ARG A 4 0.77 -50.21 35.14
CA ARG A 4 0.47 -51.11 34.02
C ARG A 4 1.81 -51.60 33.43
N ARG A 5 2.15 -52.89 33.58
CA ARG A 5 3.24 -53.53 32.85
C ARG A 5 2.88 -53.49 31.35
N LEU A 6 3.61 -52.71 30.58
CA LEU A 6 3.58 -52.73 29.13
C LEU A 6 4.18 -54.07 28.66
N MET A 7 3.38 -54.92 28.00
CA MET A 7 3.88 -56.12 27.36
C MET A 7 4.75 -55.74 26.15
N HIS A 8 5.92 -56.42 26.06
CA HIS A 8 6.76 -56.31 24.86
C HIS A 8 5.98 -56.89 23.67
N GLY A 9 5.70 -56.05 22.66
CA GLY A 9 5.03 -56.45 21.42
C GLY A 9 3.67 -55.76 21.13
N ALA A 10 3.20 -54.89 21.99
CA ALA A 10 2.05 -54.02 21.60
C ALA A 10 2.55 -52.91 20.69
N ASP A 11 2.04 -52.86 19.46
CA ASP A 11 2.15 -51.70 18.61
C ASP A 11 1.74 -50.47 19.43
N TYR A 12 2.66 -49.53 19.57
CA TYR A 12 2.41 -48.25 20.25
C TYR A 12 1.46 -47.43 19.40
N ASP A 13 0.19 -47.74 19.53
CA ASP A 13 -0.90 -46.92 18.99
C ASP A 13 -1.10 -45.68 19.91
N PHE A 14 0.00 -45.02 20.23
CA PHE A 14 -0.08 -43.67 20.73
C PHE A 14 -0.28 -42.77 19.51
N THR A 15 -1.53 -42.51 19.20
CA THR A 15 -1.89 -41.25 18.61
C THR A 15 -1.42 -40.18 19.59
N LEU A 16 -0.13 -39.84 19.51
CA LEU A 16 0.41 -38.63 20.09
C LEU A 16 -0.38 -37.50 19.42
N ASN A 17 -1.38 -37.05 20.13
CA ASN A 17 -2.03 -35.81 19.83
C ASN A 17 -0.96 -34.73 20.12
N ASP A 18 0.01 -34.67 19.21
CA ASP A 18 1.18 -33.80 19.32
C ASP A 18 0.66 -32.39 19.01
N PRO A 19 0.58 -31.48 20.01
CA PRO A 19 0.12 -30.12 19.77
C PRO A 19 0.93 -29.43 18.64
N SER A 20 2.15 -29.95 18.39
CA SER A 20 3.02 -29.49 17.32
C SER A 20 2.49 -29.76 15.91
N LEU A 21 1.70 -30.84 15.70
CA LEU A 21 1.12 -31.13 14.40
C LEU A 21 0.01 -30.12 14.07
N ILE A 22 -0.79 -29.75 15.06
CA ILE A 22 -1.87 -28.77 14.89
C ILE A 22 -1.28 -27.38 14.70
N SER A 23 -0.26 -27.00 15.51
CA SER A 23 0.40 -25.71 15.35
C SER A 23 1.08 -25.58 13.99
N ASN A 24 1.79 -26.62 13.52
CA ASN A 24 2.43 -26.62 12.20
C ASN A 24 1.40 -26.50 11.04
N GLN A 25 0.24 -27.12 11.17
CA GLN A 25 -0.85 -26.97 10.18
C GLN A 25 -1.44 -25.57 10.20
N LEU A 26 -1.65 -25.00 11.38
CA LEU A 26 -2.12 -23.62 11.53
C LEU A 26 -1.09 -22.62 10.98
N ASP A 27 0.18 -22.79 11.29
CA ASP A 27 1.26 -21.95 10.76
C ASP A 27 1.34 -22.02 9.23
N SER A 28 1.16 -23.20 8.65
CA SER A 28 1.09 -23.38 7.20
C SER A 28 -0.11 -22.65 6.58
N LEU A 29 -1.28 -22.73 7.20
CA LEU A 29 -2.47 -22.02 6.75
C LEU A 29 -2.30 -20.50 6.84
N PHE A 30 -1.76 -19.99 7.96
CA PHE A 30 -1.46 -18.58 8.11
C PHE A 30 -0.38 -18.11 7.13
N GLY A 31 0.61 -18.95 6.83
CA GLY A 31 1.62 -18.69 5.83
C GLY A 31 1.02 -18.53 4.43
N VAL A 32 0.13 -19.45 4.04
CA VAL A 32 -0.59 -19.36 2.74
C VAL A 32 -1.49 -18.12 2.68
N LEU A 33 -2.25 -17.84 3.74
CA LEU A 33 -3.09 -16.63 3.81
C LEU A 33 -2.26 -15.36 3.72
N GLY A 34 -1.12 -15.31 4.40
CA GLY A 34 -0.19 -14.19 4.32
C GLY A 34 0.38 -13.99 2.91
N MET A 35 0.76 -15.08 2.23
CA MET A 35 1.25 -15.05 0.85
C MET A 35 0.17 -14.54 -0.11
N VAL A 36 -1.04 -15.07 -0.03
CA VAL A 36 -2.18 -14.63 -0.85
C VAL A 36 -2.49 -13.15 -0.59
N GLY A 37 -2.51 -12.74 0.69
CA GLY A 37 -2.72 -11.34 1.08
C GLY A 37 -1.64 -10.41 0.50
N THR A 38 -0.38 -10.83 0.52
CA THR A 38 0.73 -10.06 -0.05
C THR A 38 0.61 -9.93 -1.56
N VAL A 39 0.23 -10.99 -2.27
CA VAL A 39 0.03 -10.97 -3.72
C VAL A 39 -1.12 -10.03 -4.09
N ILE A 40 -2.28 -10.19 -3.45
CA ILE A 40 -3.45 -9.34 -3.69
C ILE A 40 -3.13 -7.87 -3.34
N GLY A 41 -2.49 -7.63 -2.21
CA GLY A 41 -2.06 -6.29 -1.79
C GLY A 41 -1.07 -5.66 -2.76
N GLY A 42 -0.10 -6.42 -3.26
CA GLY A 42 0.86 -5.98 -4.27
C GLY A 42 0.19 -5.55 -5.58
N PHE A 43 -0.73 -6.36 -6.11
CA PHE A 43 -1.52 -5.98 -7.28
C PHE A 43 -2.41 -4.77 -7.05
N SER A 44 -3.03 -4.66 -5.87
CA SER A 44 -3.84 -3.49 -5.50
C SER A 44 -3.01 -2.21 -5.49
N ILE A 45 -1.78 -2.26 -4.96
CA ILE A 45 -0.84 -1.14 -4.98
C ILE A 45 -0.47 -0.75 -6.41
N LEU A 46 -0.19 -1.71 -7.28
CA LEU A 46 0.12 -1.45 -8.68
C LEU A 46 -1.06 -0.75 -9.39
N VAL A 47 -2.26 -1.29 -9.27
CA VAL A 47 -3.47 -0.70 -9.87
C VAL A 47 -3.72 0.71 -9.34
N GLY A 48 -3.61 0.91 -8.02
CA GLY A 48 -3.73 2.22 -7.37
C GLY A 48 -2.67 3.21 -7.86
N GLY A 49 -1.42 2.77 -7.99
CA GLY A 49 -0.32 3.58 -8.51
C GLY A 49 -0.55 4.03 -9.96
N PHE A 50 -1.03 3.13 -10.83
CA PHE A 50 -1.43 3.49 -12.20
C PHE A 50 -2.61 4.48 -12.21
N GLY A 51 -3.58 4.33 -11.30
CA GLY A 51 -4.68 5.27 -11.14
C GLY A 51 -4.17 6.68 -10.83
N ILE A 52 -3.24 6.80 -9.88
CA ILE A 52 -2.63 8.08 -9.51
C ILE A 52 -1.83 8.67 -10.67
N ALA A 53 -1.02 7.88 -11.36
CA ALA A 53 -0.27 8.34 -12.51
C ALA A 53 -1.22 8.89 -13.60
N ASN A 54 -2.34 8.20 -13.86
CA ASN A 54 -3.33 8.64 -14.84
C ASN A 54 -3.99 9.97 -14.46
N ILE A 55 -4.39 10.13 -13.20
CA ILE A 55 -4.92 11.40 -12.68
C ILE A 55 -3.90 12.53 -12.83
N MET A 56 -2.64 12.26 -12.51
CA MET A 56 -1.57 13.25 -12.65
C MET A 56 -1.29 13.62 -14.11
N PHE A 57 -1.36 12.67 -15.07
CA PHE A 57 -1.27 12.99 -16.49
C PHE A 57 -2.39 13.93 -16.95
N VAL A 58 -3.61 13.73 -16.49
CA VAL A 58 -4.75 14.60 -16.79
C VAL A 58 -4.53 15.98 -16.16
N SER A 59 -4.14 16.03 -14.87
CA SER A 59 -3.84 17.28 -14.16
C SER A 59 -2.75 18.11 -14.86
N VAL A 60 -1.67 17.48 -15.31
CA VAL A 60 -0.61 18.15 -16.07
C VAL A 60 -1.14 18.72 -17.37
N ARG A 61 -2.00 17.98 -18.10
CA ARG A 61 -2.59 18.46 -19.35
C ARG A 61 -3.52 19.66 -19.12
N GLU A 62 -4.36 19.60 -18.11
CA GLU A 62 -5.27 20.70 -17.76
C GLU A 62 -4.54 21.97 -17.36
N ARG A 63 -3.39 21.82 -16.66
CA ARG A 63 -2.56 22.95 -16.19
C ARG A 63 -1.39 23.31 -17.12
N THR A 64 -1.37 22.78 -18.36
CA THR A 64 -0.26 23.01 -19.31
C THR A 64 -0.01 24.50 -19.55
N ASN A 65 -1.06 25.31 -19.67
CA ASN A 65 -0.96 26.76 -19.87
C ASN A 65 -0.33 27.46 -18.65
N GLU A 66 -0.74 27.10 -17.43
CA GLU A 66 -0.17 27.63 -16.18
C GLU A 66 1.33 27.33 -16.08
N ILE A 67 1.71 26.08 -16.40
CA ILE A 67 3.10 25.63 -16.45
C ILE A 67 3.88 26.44 -17.48
N GLY A 68 3.29 26.69 -18.65
CA GLY A 68 3.88 27.50 -19.72
C GLY A 68 4.16 28.92 -19.27
N ILE A 69 3.19 29.57 -18.60
CA ILE A 69 3.35 30.92 -18.04
C ILE A 69 4.41 30.95 -16.95
N GLN A 70 4.39 29.99 -16.01
CA GLN A 70 5.42 29.91 -14.94
C GLN A 70 6.82 29.82 -15.54
N LYS A 71 7.00 29.01 -16.57
CA LYS A 71 8.28 28.85 -17.24
C LYS A 71 8.70 30.10 -18.06
N ALA A 72 7.75 30.76 -18.71
CA ALA A 72 8.03 32.01 -19.41
C ALA A 72 8.48 33.12 -18.45
N LEU A 73 8.00 33.09 -17.19
CA LEU A 73 8.45 33.97 -16.11
C LEU A 73 9.79 33.53 -15.47
N GLY A 74 10.42 32.46 -15.97
CA GLY A 74 11.73 32.00 -15.52
C GLY A 74 11.73 30.87 -14.49
N ALA A 75 10.60 30.17 -14.27
CA ALA A 75 10.58 29.01 -13.38
C ALA A 75 11.48 27.88 -13.91
N LYS A 76 12.36 27.39 -13.03
CA LYS A 76 13.25 26.26 -13.35
C LYS A 76 12.45 24.96 -13.44
N ASN A 77 12.90 24.06 -14.33
CA ASN A 77 12.28 22.73 -14.48
C ASN A 77 12.15 21.97 -13.15
N PHE A 78 13.12 22.13 -12.25
CA PHE A 78 13.10 21.50 -10.93
C PHE A 78 11.94 21.98 -10.06
N ILE A 79 11.56 23.27 -10.14
CA ILE A 79 10.44 23.81 -9.35
C ILE A 79 9.14 23.17 -9.79
N VAL A 80 8.88 23.06 -11.10
CA VAL A 80 7.71 22.39 -11.65
C VAL A 80 7.69 20.90 -11.27
N LEU A 81 8.83 20.23 -11.36
CA LEU A 81 8.96 18.82 -10.96
C LEU A 81 8.55 18.62 -9.50
N VAL A 82 9.13 19.39 -8.59
CA VAL A 82 8.85 19.27 -7.14
C VAL A 82 7.40 19.59 -6.84
N GLN A 83 6.81 20.60 -7.50
CA GLN A 83 5.41 20.97 -7.32
C GLN A 83 4.48 19.79 -7.59
N PHE A 84 4.56 19.16 -8.77
CA PHE A 84 3.71 18.01 -9.13
C PHE A 84 4.03 16.76 -8.33
N LEU A 85 5.30 16.57 -7.96
CA LEU A 85 5.71 15.45 -7.13
C LEU A 85 5.14 15.56 -5.71
N THR A 86 5.15 16.77 -5.14
CA THR A 86 4.54 17.03 -3.84
C THR A 86 3.01 16.81 -3.89
N GLU A 87 2.36 17.25 -4.97
CA GLU A 87 0.92 17.04 -5.18
C GLU A 87 0.58 15.54 -5.18
N SER A 88 1.34 14.71 -5.90
CA SER A 88 1.12 13.26 -5.94
C SER A 88 1.36 12.59 -4.57
N ILE A 89 2.38 13.01 -3.82
CA ILE A 89 2.65 12.49 -2.47
C ILE A 89 1.49 12.85 -1.51
N VAL A 90 1.02 14.10 -1.55
CA VAL A 90 -0.10 14.56 -0.71
C VAL A 90 -1.37 13.77 -1.02
N LEU A 91 -1.70 13.56 -2.30
CA LEU A 91 -2.85 12.73 -2.71
C LEU A 91 -2.74 11.30 -2.17
N CYS A 92 -1.56 10.70 -2.27
CA CYS A 92 -1.33 9.35 -1.73
C CYS A 92 -1.42 9.30 -0.21
N LEU A 93 -0.92 10.31 0.49
CA LEU A 93 -1.01 10.39 1.95
C LEU A 93 -2.47 10.54 2.42
N VAL A 94 -3.26 11.35 1.73
CA VAL A 94 -4.71 11.50 2.01
C VAL A 94 -5.44 10.18 1.77
N GLY A 95 -5.17 9.50 0.64
CA GLY A 95 -5.72 8.19 0.34
C GLY A 95 -5.26 7.12 1.34
N GLY A 96 -3.99 7.12 1.72
CA GLY A 96 -3.42 6.22 2.72
C GLY A 96 -4.02 6.43 4.11
N ALA A 97 -4.22 7.68 4.52
CA ALA A 97 -4.90 8.01 5.78
C ALA A 97 -6.36 7.55 5.77
N ALA A 98 -7.08 7.77 4.67
CA ALA A 98 -8.45 7.27 4.51
C ALA A 98 -8.50 5.74 4.55
N GLY A 99 -7.55 5.04 3.90
CA GLY A 99 -7.43 3.59 3.96
C GLY A 99 -7.16 3.08 5.38
N LEU A 100 -6.28 3.72 6.12
CA LEU A 100 -6.01 3.38 7.53
C LEU A 100 -7.23 3.59 8.42
N LEU A 101 -8.01 4.65 8.19
CA LEU A 101 -9.28 4.88 8.90
C LEU A 101 -10.28 3.76 8.61
N LEU A 102 -10.42 3.32 7.36
CA LEU A 102 -11.29 2.20 7.00
C LEU A 102 -10.86 0.90 7.69
N VAL A 103 -9.56 0.61 7.72
CA VAL A 103 -9.01 -0.56 8.42
C VAL A 103 -9.26 -0.46 9.92
N TYR A 104 -9.08 0.72 10.52
CA TYR A 104 -9.35 0.95 11.94
C TYR A 104 -10.82 0.69 12.29
N PHE A 105 -11.75 1.25 11.53
CA PHE A 105 -13.19 1.01 11.76
C PHE A 105 -13.57 -0.45 11.51
N GLY A 106 -13.01 -1.08 10.49
CA GLY A 106 -13.22 -2.51 10.21
C GLY A 106 -12.71 -3.40 11.33
N ALA A 107 -11.51 -3.15 11.83
CA ALA A 107 -10.92 -3.86 12.96
C ALA A 107 -11.74 -3.66 14.26
N PHE A 108 -12.18 -2.43 14.52
CA PHE A 108 -13.04 -2.12 15.67
C PHE A 108 -14.37 -2.85 15.62
N ALA A 109 -15.02 -2.89 14.44
CA ALA A 109 -16.27 -3.63 14.25
C ALA A 109 -16.06 -5.14 14.42
N ALA A 110 -14.99 -5.69 13.85
CA ALA A 110 -14.64 -7.10 14.00
C ALA A 110 -14.31 -7.47 15.46
N ALA A 111 -13.57 -6.64 16.17
CA ALA A 111 -13.25 -6.83 17.58
C ALA A 111 -14.51 -6.92 18.45
N LYS A 112 -15.52 -6.10 18.14
CA LYS A 112 -16.78 -6.06 18.88
C LYS A 112 -17.67 -7.28 18.59
N ILE A 113 -17.59 -7.85 17.39
CA ILE A 113 -18.42 -9.02 16.98
C ILE A 113 -17.79 -10.34 17.46
N PHE A 114 -16.46 -10.44 17.38
CA PHE A 114 -15.72 -11.68 17.62
C PHE A 114 -15.02 -11.74 18.99
N GLU A 115 -15.11 -10.67 19.80
CA GLU A 115 -14.43 -10.55 21.11
C GLU A 115 -12.91 -10.75 21.04
N PHE A 116 -12.29 -10.41 19.90
CA PHE A 116 -10.84 -10.43 19.72
C PHE A 116 -10.24 -9.04 19.97
N ASP A 117 -9.17 -8.97 20.76
CA ASP A 117 -8.40 -7.74 20.94
C ASP A 117 -7.53 -7.47 19.71
N ILE A 118 -8.08 -6.75 18.73
CA ILE A 118 -7.35 -6.33 17.52
C ILE A 118 -6.84 -4.91 17.74
N PHE A 119 -5.52 -4.75 17.92
CA PHE A 119 -4.88 -3.45 18.06
C PHE A 119 -4.12 -3.07 16.79
N LEU A 120 -4.39 -1.87 16.25
CA LEU A 120 -3.53 -1.27 15.24
C LEU A 120 -2.25 -0.78 15.94
N SER A 121 -1.14 -1.42 15.62
CA SER A 121 0.17 -0.98 16.10
C SER A 121 0.56 0.35 15.44
N THR A 122 1.18 1.25 16.20
CA THR A 122 1.76 2.51 15.67
C THR A 122 2.73 2.25 14.52
N THR A 123 3.45 1.12 14.58
CA THR A 123 4.34 0.68 13.51
C THR A 123 3.59 0.49 12.19
N ASN A 124 2.40 -0.13 12.22
CA ASN A 124 1.60 -0.35 11.02
C ASN A 124 1.12 0.97 10.40
N ILE A 125 0.81 1.97 11.24
CA ILE A 125 0.40 3.29 10.76
C ILE A 125 1.57 4.00 10.08
N VAL A 126 2.75 3.99 10.70
CA VAL A 126 3.96 4.63 10.13
C VAL A 126 4.39 3.95 8.84
N VAL A 127 4.39 2.61 8.80
CA VAL A 127 4.72 1.84 7.59
C VAL A 127 3.69 2.10 6.48
N GLY A 128 2.40 2.11 6.81
CA GLY A 128 1.33 2.36 5.84
C GLY A 128 1.43 3.76 5.21
N LEU A 129 1.63 4.81 6.01
CA LEU A 129 1.82 6.17 5.51
C LEU A 129 3.14 6.32 4.75
N GLY A 130 4.23 5.72 5.23
CA GLY A 130 5.51 5.70 4.53
C GLY A 130 5.40 5.04 3.15
N LEU A 131 4.74 3.89 3.07
CA LEU A 131 4.48 3.20 1.82
C LEU A 131 3.62 4.05 0.87
N SER A 132 2.58 4.72 1.38
CA SER A 132 1.75 5.63 0.59
C SER A 132 2.57 6.78 0.00
N ALA A 133 3.48 7.37 0.76
CA ALA A 133 4.37 8.41 0.27
C ALA A 133 5.31 7.91 -0.84
N VAL A 134 5.87 6.70 -0.68
CA VAL A 134 6.73 6.07 -1.70
C VAL A 134 5.94 5.79 -2.98
N ILE A 135 4.71 5.27 -2.88
CA ILE A 135 3.83 5.04 -4.03
C ILE A 135 3.53 6.35 -4.74
N GLY A 136 3.20 7.42 -4.01
CA GLY A 136 2.96 8.74 -4.57
C GLY A 136 4.18 9.29 -5.33
N LEU A 137 5.36 9.11 -4.77
CA LEU A 137 6.61 9.53 -5.39
C LEU A 137 6.88 8.75 -6.69
N VAL A 138 6.75 7.43 -6.66
CA VAL A 138 7.01 6.56 -7.84
C VAL A 138 5.98 6.80 -8.94
N SER A 139 4.69 6.81 -8.58
CA SER A 139 3.59 6.98 -9.55
C SER A 139 3.52 8.38 -10.13
N GLY A 140 3.85 9.42 -9.34
CA GLY A 140 3.86 10.81 -9.76
C GLY A 140 5.13 11.24 -10.50
N PHE A 141 6.21 10.44 -10.43
CA PHE A 141 7.51 10.85 -10.99
C PHE A 141 7.45 11.06 -12.51
N ILE A 142 6.89 10.12 -13.27
CA ILE A 142 6.82 10.20 -14.73
C ILE A 142 6.01 11.42 -15.20
N PRO A 143 4.74 11.64 -14.74
CA PRO A 143 3.98 12.80 -15.15
C PRO A 143 4.60 14.11 -14.70
N ALA A 144 5.15 14.19 -13.49
CA ALA A 144 5.84 15.37 -12.99
C ALA A 144 7.09 15.72 -13.82
N TRP A 145 7.85 14.71 -14.22
CA TRP A 145 9.02 14.89 -15.07
C TRP A 145 8.62 15.38 -16.47
N MET A 146 7.54 14.84 -17.05
CA MET A 146 7.02 15.33 -18.33
C MET A 146 6.55 16.79 -18.23
N ALA A 147 5.81 17.15 -17.17
CA ALA A 147 5.40 18.53 -16.90
C ALA A 147 6.61 19.47 -16.82
N SER A 148 7.68 19.03 -16.15
CA SER A 148 8.90 19.82 -16.00
C SER A 148 9.64 20.09 -17.31
N ARG A 149 9.41 19.33 -18.36
CA ARG A 149 10.07 19.47 -19.68
C ARG A 149 9.20 20.14 -20.74
N LEU A 150 8.00 20.56 -20.42
CA LEU A 150 7.13 21.30 -21.36
C LEU A 150 7.81 22.58 -21.86
N ASN A 151 7.73 22.80 -23.18
CA ASN A 151 8.21 24.04 -23.81
C ASN A 151 7.19 25.16 -23.58
N PRO A 152 7.60 26.33 -23.03
CA PRO A 152 6.65 27.42 -22.74
C PRO A 152 5.93 27.92 -23.98
N VAL A 153 6.61 27.96 -25.13
CA VAL A 153 6.03 28.46 -26.40
C VAL A 153 4.89 27.54 -26.91
N GLU A 154 5.08 26.22 -26.82
CA GLU A 154 4.06 25.25 -27.21
C GLU A 154 2.90 25.20 -26.21
N ALA A 155 3.21 25.30 -24.92
CA ALA A 155 2.23 25.27 -23.84
C ALA A 155 1.21 26.42 -23.93
N ILE A 156 1.61 27.61 -24.36
CA ILE A 156 0.75 28.78 -24.51
C ILE A 156 -0.04 28.73 -25.84
N ARG A 157 0.47 28.05 -26.87
CA ARG A 157 -0.12 28.02 -28.21
C ARG A 157 -1.29 27.02 -28.36
N ILE A 158 -1.42 26.06 -27.44
CA ILE A 158 -2.44 24.99 -27.50
C ILE A 158 -3.89 25.50 -27.26
N GLN A 159 -4.11 26.78 -27.01
CA GLN A 159 -5.43 27.39 -26.79
C GLN A 159 -6.06 28.03 -28.05
N VAL A 160 -5.74 27.55 -29.26
CA VAL A 160 -6.48 28.00 -30.46
C VAL A 160 -7.16 26.83 -31.11
#